data_c1a191506c50be9c0613ba2a2b4042cf
#
_entry.id   c1a191506c50be9c0613ba2a2b4042cf
#
_cell.length_a   1.000
_cell.length_b   1.000
_cell.length_c   1.000
_cell.angle_alpha   90.00
_cell.angle_beta   90.00
_cell.angle_gamma   90.00
#
_symmetry.space_group_name_H-M   'P 1'
#
loop_
_entity.id
_entity.type
_entity.pdbx_description
1 polymer ?
#
loop_
_entity_poly.entity_id
_entity_poly.type
_entity_poly.pdbx_seq_one_letter_code
_entity_poly.pdbx_strand_id
1 'polypeptide(L)'
;MDSYKLFSELLITKNTNELTEVLKKNNLWDNQDMWRYYGDIDNNVGQVHGQQSEPVKAFVEKLTNSIDAILVLMCRKYGLDPTDWDNVPRTVSEAVKKFITENKNRELSLKEIERQIYVFAEGYNEKGKFPNLCIYDNGEGQTPASLPDTIVSLGKSNKKSIPFLQGQYNMGGSGVSKFCKDGLQLIVTKKNPYFVNGKENPWSFTVVRRNDPDDKKHERNQYYTYLAPIDFEKKPKKGGVLNFVKDELPLIPK
;
A
#
# COMPACT_ATOMS: atom_id res chain seq x y z
N MET A 1 18.98 7.64 10.90
CA MET A 1 17.80 6.91 11.46
C MET A 1 17.86 5.47 10.97
N ASP A 2 17.71 4.50 11.87
CA ASP A 2 17.64 3.08 11.50
C ASP A 2 16.20 2.76 11.06
N SER A 3 16.02 2.56 9.76
CA SER A 3 14.69 2.31 9.15
C SER A 3 14.09 0.98 9.62
N TYR A 4 14.91 -0.05 9.85
CA TYR A 4 14.39 -1.35 10.31
C TYR A 4 13.91 -1.28 11.76
N LYS A 5 14.66 -0.58 12.62
CA LYS A 5 14.26 -0.36 14.02
C LYS A 5 12.95 0.41 14.08
N LEU A 6 12.84 1.52 13.35
CA LEU A 6 11.59 2.30 13.27
C LEU A 6 10.42 1.45 12.78
N PHE A 7 10.62 0.69 11.69
CA PHE A 7 9.60 -0.21 11.16
C PHE A 7 9.13 -1.22 12.22
N SER A 8 10.07 -1.84 12.93
CA SER A 8 9.76 -2.84 13.96
C SER A 8 8.97 -2.23 15.13
N GLU A 9 9.30 -1.00 15.54
CA GLU A 9 8.54 -0.27 16.56
C GLU A 9 7.12 0.06 16.07
N LEU A 10 6.95 0.49 14.81
CA LEU A 10 5.63 0.81 14.23
C LEU A 10 4.75 -0.42 14.07
N LEU A 11 5.34 -1.56 13.66
CA LEU A 11 4.60 -2.78 13.36
C LEU A 11 3.91 -3.40 14.59
N ILE A 12 4.49 -3.23 15.77
CA ILE A 12 3.93 -3.76 17.02
C ILE A 12 2.91 -2.84 17.71
N THR A 13 2.67 -1.64 17.14
CA THR A 13 1.69 -0.70 17.71
C THR A 13 0.27 -1.24 17.55
N LYS A 14 -0.53 -1.11 18.61
CA LYS A 14 -1.89 -1.64 18.67
C LYS A 14 -2.98 -0.59 18.42
N ASN A 15 -2.59 0.67 18.41
CA ASN A 15 -3.53 1.77 18.22
C ASN A 15 -2.82 3.03 17.70
N THR A 16 -3.62 4.02 17.27
CA THR A 16 -3.12 5.28 16.69
C THR A 16 -2.26 6.10 17.67
N ASN A 17 -2.54 6.05 18.96
CA ASN A 17 -1.76 6.80 19.95
C ASN A 17 -0.34 6.23 20.08
N GLU A 18 -0.22 4.90 20.19
CA GLU A 18 1.09 4.23 20.23
C GLU A 18 1.90 4.52 18.96
N LEU A 19 1.28 4.46 17.78
CA LEU A 19 1.93 4.77 16.51
C LEU A 19 2.42 6.23 16.49
N THR A 20 1.59 7.16 16.93
CA THR A 20 1.96 8.59 17.02
C THR A 20 3.13 8.81 17.98
N GLU A 21 3.13 8.15 19.14
CA GLU A 21 4.23 8.26 20.11
C GLU A 21 5.56 7.69 19.56
N VAL A 22 5.52 6.58 18.80
CA VAL A 22 6.71 6.06 18.10
C VAL A 22 7.24 7.10 17.12
N LEU A 23 6.38 7.74 16.34
CA LEU A 23 6.80 8.77 15.38
C LEU A 23 7.34 10.02 16.06
N LYS A 24 6.75 10.46 17.17
CA LYS A 24 7.23 11.61 17.98
C LYS A 24 8.61 11.31 18.60
N LYS A 25 8.76 10.14 19.23
CA LYS A 25 10.03 9.69 19.82
C LYS A 25 11.18 9.70 18.80
N ASN A 26 10.88 9.42 17.55
CA ASN A 26 11.85 9.43 16.45
C ASN A 26 11.96 10.79 15.74
N ASN A 27 11.37 11.88 16.28
CA ASN A 27 11.35 13.23 15.73
C ASN A 27 10.76 13.31 14.30
N LEU A 28 9.78 12.47 14.00
CA LEU A 28 9.16 12.40 12.69
C LEU A 28 7.82 13.14 12.65
N TRP A 29 7.01 13.01 13.72
CA TRP A 29 5.62 13.48 13.71
C TRP A 29 5.46 14.97 13.42
N ASP A 30 6.24 15.79 14.11
CA ASP A 30 6.12 17.26 14.04
C ASP A 30 7.08 17.90 13.01
N ASN A 31 7.97 17.10 12.42
CA ASN A 31 8.93 17.57 11.44
C ASN A 31 8.33 17.49 10.02
N GLN A 32 8.00 18.65 9.44
CA GLN A 32 7.38 18.77 8.11
C GLN A 32 8.26 18.17 6.99
N ASP A 33 9.58 18.24 7.13
CA ASP A 33 10.53 17.71 6.14
C ASP A 33 10.49 16.17 6.03
N MET A 34 9.81 15.50 6.96
CA MET A 34 9.62 14.05 6.94
C MET A 34 8.37 13.61 6.16
N TRP A 35 7.53 14.56 5.73
CA TRP A 35 6.23 14.27 5.14
C TRP A 35 6.09 14.88 3.75
N ARG A 36 5.52 14.08 2.85
CA ARG A 36 5.21 14.46 1.48
C ARG A 36 3.71 14.43 1.26
N TYR A 37 3.18 15.36 0.48
CA TYR A 37 1.75 15.38 0.16
C TYR A 37 1.33 14.10 -0.56
N TYR A 38 0.21 13.52 -0.13
CA TYR A 38 -0.37 12.35 -0.76
C TYR A 38 -0.75 12.69 -2.22
N GLY A 39 -0.24 11.89 -3.17
CA GLY A 39 -0.42 12.15 -4.59
C GLY A 39 0.36 13.35 -5.14
N ASP A 40 1.29 13.93 -4.36
CA ASP A 40 2.01 15.18 -4.69
C ASP A 40 1.10 16.41 -4.87
N ILE A 41 -0.08 16.37 -4.24
CA ILE A 41 -1.10 17.43 -4.32
C ILE A 41 -1.32 17.99 -2.91
N ASP A 42 -1.13 19.29 -2.73
CA ASP A 42 -1.28 19.97 -1.44
C ASP A 42 -2.73 20.01 -0.96
N ASN A 43 -3.69 20.22 -1.86
CA ASN A 43 -5.13 20.23 -1.56
C ASN A 43 -5.79 18.92 -1.99
N ASN A 44 -5.42 17.81 -1.35
CA ASN A 44 -5.81 16.46 -1.75
C ASN A 44 -7.03 15.89 -1.01
N VAL A 45 -7.56 16.56 0.01
CA VAL A 45 -8.66 16.04 0.84
C VAL A 45 -9.90 15.72 0.03
N GLY A 46 -10.28 16.59 -0.91
CA GLY A 46 -11.46 16.37 -1.76
C GLY A 46 -11.31 15.13 -2.64
N GLN A 47 -10.11 14.89 -3.17
CA GLN A 47 -9.83 13.70 -3.98
C GLN A 47 -9.86 12.43 -3.14
N VAL A 48 -9.26 12.44 -1.95
CA VAL A 48 -9.26 11.27 -1.04
C VAL A 48 -10.67 10.98 -0.52
N HIS A 49 -11.42 12.00 -0.10
CA HIS A 49 -12.76 11.82 0.44
C HIS A 49 -13.82 11.47 -0.62
N GLY A 50 -13.63 11.94 -1.84
CA GLY A 50 -14.53 11.67 -2.96
C GLY A 50 -14.46 10.24 -3.53
N GLN A 51 -13.42 9.46 -3.18
CA GLN A 51 -13.19 8.14 -3.75
C GLN A 51 -14.25 7.11 -3.36
N GLN A 52 -14.59 7.07 -2.07
CA GLN A 52 -15.53 6.08 -1.54
C GLN A 52 -16.51 6.75 -0.57
N SER A 53 -17.79 6.41 -0.71
CA SER A 53 -18.85 6.94 0.17
C SER A 53 -19.01 6.13 1.46
N GLU A 54 -18.62 4.85 1.44
CA GLU A 54 -18.89 3.88 2.49
C GLU A 54 -17.63 3.09 2.88
N PRO A 55 -17.45 2.77 4.18
CA PRO A 55 -16.27 2.05 4.67
C PRO A 55 -16.15 0.63 4.09
N VAL A 56 -17.29 -0.06 3.88
CA VAL A 56 -17.30 -1.40 3.29
C VAL A 56 -16.80 -1.37 1.85
N LYS A 57 -17.23 -0.39 1.06
CA LYS A 57 -16.76 -0.23 -0.33
C LYS A 57 -15.26 0.06 -0.38
N ALA A 58 -14.77 0.92 0.53
CA ALA A 58 -13.35 1.21 0.65
C ALA A 58 -12.52 -0.03 1.02
N PHE A 59 -13.06 -0.88 1.88
CA PHE A 59 -12.43 -2.15 2.26
C PHE A 59 -12.41 -3.14 1.09
N VAL A 60 -13.54 -3.34 0.40
CA VAL A 60 -13.63 -4.20 -0.79
C VAL A 60 -12.64 -3.76 -1.86
N GLU A 61 -12.45 -2.46 -2.07
CA GLU A 61 -11.48 -1.92 -3.01
C GLU A 61 -10.04 -2.34 -2.67
N LYS A 62 -9.68 -2.40 -1.38
CA LYS A 62 -8.37 -2.93 -0.96
C LYS A 62 -8.21 -4.41 -1.32
N LEU A 63 -9.25 -5.22 -1.12
CA LEU A 63 -9.23 -6.63 -1.52
C LEU A 63 -9.13 -6.79 -3.04
N THR A 64 -9.87 -5.99 -3.79
CA THR A 64 -9.77 -5.95 -5.25
C THR A 64 -8.35 -5.64 -5.72
N ASN A 65 -7.69 -4.67 -5.10
CA ASN A 65 -6.30 -4.34 -5.42
C ASN A 65 -5.33 -5.48 -5.11
N SER A 66 -5.57 -6.23 -4.03
CA SER A 66 -4.79 -7.44 -3.70
C SER A 66 -4.99 -8.55 -4.73
N ILE A 67 -6.23 -8.78 -5.17
CA ILE A 67 -6.55 -9.75 -6.24
C ILE A 67 -5.85 -9.34 -7.54
N ASP A 68 -5.95 -8.08 -7.92
CA ASP A 68 -5.29 -7.52 -9.10
C ASP A 68 -3.78 -7.77 -9.08
N ALA A 69 -3.13 -7.52 -7.94
CA ALA A 69 -1.68 -7.72 -7.76
C ALA A 69 -1.27 -9.20 -7.94
N ILE A 70 -2.10 -10.13 -7.46
CA ILE A 70 -1.89 -11.56 -7.64
C ILE A 70 -2.08 -11.98 -9.10
N LEU A 71 -3.12 -11.49 -9.77
CA LEU A 71 -3.38 -11.83 -11.16
C LEU A 71 -2.26 -11.33 -12.09
N VAL A 72 -1.71 -10.13 -11.83
CA VAL A 72 -0.53 -9.62 -12.55
C VAL A 72 0.68 -10.53 -12.34
N LEU A 73 0.97 -10.90 -11.08
CA LEU A 73 2.06 -11.82 -10.77
C LEU A 73 1.90 -13.16 -11.52
N MET A 74 0.70 -13.74 -11.46
CA MET A 74 0.42 -15.01 -12.14
C MET A 74 0.56 -14.88 -13.66
N CYS A 75 0.03 -13.83 -14.28
CA CYS A 75 0.20 -13.56 -15.70
C CYS A 75 1.69 -13.55 -16.10
N ARG A 76 2.52 -12.85 -15.32
CA ARG A 76 3.97 -12.80 -15.54
C ARG A 76 4.64 -14.16 -15.36
N LYS A 77 4.25 -14.95 -14.36
CA LYS A 77 4.74 -16.32 -14.15
C LYS A 77 4.40 -17.25 -15.30
N TYR A 78 3.30 -17.02 -16.01
CA TYR A 78 2.95 -17.67 -17.25
C TYR A 78 3.77 -17.20 -18.48
N GLY A 79 4.75 -16.31 -18.28
CA GLY A 79 5.56 -15.74 -19.35
C GLY A 79 4.83 -14.74 -20.23
N LEU A 80 3.67 -14.24 -19.79
CA LEU A 80 2.85 -13.29 -20.55
C LEU A 80 3.10 -11.86 -20.08
N ASP A 81 3.05 -10.91 -21.02
CA ASP A 81 3.00 -9.50 -20.70
C ASP A 81 1.55 -9.11 -20.38
N PRO A 82 1.24 -8.62 -19.15
CA PRO A 82 -0.12 -8.22 -18.79
C PRO A 82 -0.73 -7.16 -19.71
N THR A 83 0.09 -6.39 -20.41
CA THR A 83 -0.34 -5.33 -21.32
C THR A 83 -0.53 -5.80 -22.77
N ASP A 84 -0.21 -7.05 -23.07
CA ASP A 84 -0.39 -7.65 -24.39
C ASP A 84 -1.84 -8.15 -24.56
N TRP A 85 -2.68 -7.27 -25.05
CA TRP A 85 -4.11 -7.49 -25.22
C TRP A 85 -4.47 -8.72 -26.07
N ASP A 86 -3.61 -9.16 -26.95
CA ASP A 86 -3.91 -10.29 -27.86
C ASP A 86 -3.69 -11.64 -27.18
N ASN A 87 -2.80 -11.71 -26.18
CA ASN A 87 -2.39 -12.96 -25.56
C ASN A 87 -2.87 -13.14 -24.10
N VAL A 88 -3.45 -12.10 -23.49
CA VAL A 88 -3.94 -12.16 -22.10
C VAL A 88 -5.47 -12.23 -22.01
N PRO A 89 -6.02 -12.70 -20.89
CA PRO A 89 -7.47 -12.64 -20.61
C PRO A 89 -8.02 -11.23 -20.72
N ARG A 90 -9.28 -11.11 -21.09
CA ARG A 90 -9.97 -9.81 -21.21
C ARG A 90 -10.77 -9.42 -19.97
N THR A 91 -11.05 -10.38 -19.12
CA THR A 91 -11.85 -10.21 -17.92
C THR A 91 -11.17 -10.85 -16.71
N VAL A 92 -11.52 -10.38 -15.50
CA VAL A 92 -11.07 -10.98 -14.25
C VAL A 92 -11.44 -12.46 -14.18
N SER A 93 -12.65 -12.81 -14.59
CA SER A 93 -13.14 -14.20 -14.57
C SER A 93 -12.29 -15.12 -15.45
N GLU A 94 -11.94 -14.67 -16.66
CA GLU A 94 -11.05 -15.41 -17.55
C GLU A 94 -9.63 -15.53 -16.99
N ALA A 95 -9.11 -14.47 -16.35
CA ALA A 95 -7.81 -14.47 -15.71
C ALA A 95 -7.76 -15.45 -14.53
N VAL A 96 -8.75 -15.44 -13.66
CA VAL A 96 -8.89 -16.40 -12.55
C VAL A 96 -8.97 -17.82 -13.11
N LYS A 97 -9.79 -18.06 -14.12
CA LYS A 97 -9.92 -19.35 -14.76
C LYS A 97 -8.58 -19.82 -15.32
N LYS A 98 -7.91 -19.01 -16.14
CA LYS A 98 -6.64 -19.35 -16.82
C LYS A 98 -5.48 -19.53 -15.85
N PHE A 99 -5.30 -18.60 -14.90
CA PHE A 99 -4.10 -18.54 -14.09
C PHE A 99 -4.22 -19.29 -12.75
N ILE A 100 -5.43 -19.48 -12.23
CA ILE A 100 -5.66 -20.07 -10.92
C ILE A 100 -6.37 -21.41 -11.01
N THR A 101 -7.53 -21.49 -11.69
CA THR A 101 -8.39 -22.68 -11.65
C THR A 101 -7.94 -23.78 -12.61
N GLU A 102 -7.62 -23.42 -13.87
CA GLU A 102 -7.24 -24.36 -14.94
C GLU A 102 -5.73 -24.50 -15.10
N ASN A 103 -4.95 -24.03 -14.13
CA ASN A 103 -3.50 -24.09 -14.16
C ASN A 103 -3.00 -25.54 -14.19
N LYS A 104 -2.76 -26.06 -15.39
CA LYS A 104 -2.29 -27.44 -15.61
C LYS A 104 -0.87 -27.67 -15.05
N ASN A 105 -0.06 -26.62 -14.98
CA ASN A 105 1.30 -26.67 -14.45
C ASN A 105 1.36 -26.49 -12.93
N ARG A 106 0.21 -26.26 -12.27
CA ARG A 106 0.01 -26.09 -10.81
C ARG A 106 1.28 -25.62 -10.09
N GLU A 107 1.74 -24.45 -10.44
CA GLU A 107 2.82 -23.81 -9.67
C GLU A 107 2.39 -23.52 -8.22
N LEU A 108 1.07 -23.44 -7.99
CA LEU A 108 0.49 -23.29 -6.67
C LEU A 108 -0.51 -24.42 -6.40
N SER A 109 -0.36 -25.11 -5.28
CA SER A 109 -1.39 -25.97 -4.73
C SER A 109 -2.61 -25.16 -4.28
N LEU A 110 -3.77 -25.80 -4.10
CA LEU A 110 -4.96 -25.10 -3.54
C LEU A 110 -4.65 -24.42 -2.21
N LYS A 111 -3.84 -25.06 -1.33
CA LYS A 111 -3.42 -24.49 -0.05
C LYS A 111 -2.55 -23.24 -0.22
N GLU A 112 -1.74 -23.16 -1.25
CA GLU A 112 -0.93 -21.98 -1.55
C GLU A 112 -1.77 -20.86 -2.13
N ILE A 113 -2.81 -21.17 -2.93
CA ILE A 113 -3.79 -20.18 -3.43
C ILE A 113 -4.56 -19.56 -2.26
N GLU A 114 -5.04 -20.37 -1.31
CA GLU A 114 -5.72 -19.90 -0.11
C GLU A 114 -4.87 -18.98 0.76
N ARG A 115 -3.53 -19.06 0.64
CA ARG A 115 -2.57 -18.25 1.40
C ARG A 115 -2.09 -17.00 0.65
N GLN A 116 -2.72 -16.60 -0.43
CA GLN A 116 -2.29 -15.43 -1.19
C GLN A 116 -2.80 -14.10 -0.62
N ILE A 117 -3.94 -14.11 0.07
CA ILE A 117 -4.52 -12.92 0.71
C ILE A 117 -4.92 -13.27 2.12
N TYR A 118 -4.50 -12.45 3.07
CA TYR A 118 -4.92 -12.53 4.47
C TYR A 118 -5.59 -11.25 4.89
N VAL A 119 -6.67 -11.41 5.63
CA VAL A 119 -7.39 -10.32 6.29
C VAL A 119 -7.55 -10.67 7.75
N PHE A 120 -7.08 -9.81 8.62
CA PHE A 120 -7.21 -10.00 10.06
C PHE A 120 -7.37 -8.66 10.78
N ALA A 121 -7.84 -8.72 12.01
CA ALA A 121 -8.01 -7.57 12.87
C ALA A 121 -7.11 -7.69 14.09
N GLU A 122 -6.39 -6.62 14.41
CA GLU A 122 -5.52 -6.54 15.57
C GLU A 122 -5.87 -5.35 16.47
N GLY A 123 -5.32 -5.33 17.67
CA GLY A 123 -5.49 -4.20 18.59
C GLY A 123 -6.91 -4.09 19.14
N TYR A 124 -7.64 -5.18 19.19
CA TYR A 124 -8.96 -5.24 19.81
C TYR A 124 -8.86 -4.88 21.29
N ASN A 125 -9.46 -3.77 21.71
CA ASN A 125 -9.58 -3.45 23.12
C ASN A 125 -10.88 -4.05 23.69
N GLU A 126 -10.94 -4.23 25.02
CA GLU A 126 -12.11 -4.79 25.71
C GLU A 126 -13.43 -4.04 25.43
N LYS A 127 -13.38 -2.81 24.94
CA LYS A 127 -14.53 -2.03 24.52
C LYS A 127 -14.90 -2.25 23.05
N GLY A 128 -14.14 -3.05 22.31
CA GLY A 128 -14.49 -3.61 21.00
C GLY A 128 -14.75 -2.63 19.86
N LYS A 129 -14.35 -1.37 20.00
CA LYS A 129 -14.91 -0.34 19.12
C LYS A 129 -14.11 -0.06 17.85
N PHE A 130 -12.80 -0.32 17.81
CA PHE A 130 -11.97 0.07 16.66
C PHE A 130 -10.71 -0.80 16.50
N PRO A 131 -10.83 -2.03 15.95
CA PRO A 131 -9.66 -2.83 15.62
C PRO A 131 -8.89 -2.19 14.47
N ASN A 132 -7.57 -2.43 14.41
CA ASN A 132 -6.79 -2.20 13.22
C ASN A 132 -7.12 -3.31 12.21
N LEU A 133 -7.53 -2.95 11.01
CA LEU A 133 -7.69 -3.92 9.93
C LEU A 133 -6.37 -4.05 9.17
N CYS A 134 -5.91 -5.28 9.02
CA CYS A 134 -4.72 -5.64 8.30
C CYS A 134 -5.09 -6.44 7.05
N ILE A 135 -4.55 -6.04 5.91
CA ILE A 135 -4.68 -6.75 4.64
C ILE A 135 -3.27 -7.01 4.14
N TYR A 136 -2.98 -8.24 3.82
CA TYR A 136 -1.73 -8.70 3.26
C TYR A 136 -1.98 -9.50 2.00
N ASP A 137 -1.16 -9.30 0.97
CA ASP A 137 -1.17 -10.11 -0.24
C ASP A 137 0.25 -10.51 -0.68
N ASN A 138 0.35 -11.64 -1.36
CA ASN A 138 1.55 -12.17 -1.99
C ASN A 138 1.64 -11.79 -3.48
N GLY A 139 1.09 -10.66 -3.88
CA GLY A 139 1.09 -10.19 -5.25
C GLY A 139 2.45 -9.70 -5.75
N GLU A 140 2.44 -8.82 -6.74
CA GLU A 140 3.67 -8.32 -7.36
C GLU A 140 4.50 -7.40 -6.47
N GLY A 141 3.88 -6.76 -5.46
CA GLY A 141 4.52 -5.80 -4.57
C GLY A 141 5.12 -4.58 -5.28
N GLN A 142 5.75 -3.68 -4.52
CA GLN A 142 6.30 -2.44 -5.04
C GLN A 142 7.74 -2.24 -4.60
N THR A 143 8.53 -1.51 -5.41
CA THR A 143 9.84 -1.01 -5.01
C THR A 143 9.70 0.31 -4.24
N PRO A 144 10.73 0.75 -3.47
CA PRO A 144 10.72 2.08 -2.84
C PRO A 144 10.49 3.20 -3.86
N ALA A 145 11.04 3.07 -5.06
CA ALA A 145 10.92 4.08 -6.11
C ALA A 145 9.53 4.12 -6.75
N SER A 146 8.84 2.98 -6.87
CA SER A 146 7.52 2.91 -7.51
C SER A 146 6.34 3.23 -6.56
N LEU A 147 6.52 3.09 -5.25
CA LEU A 147 5.46 3.29 -4.28
C LEU A 147 4.82 4.69 -4.35
N PRO A 148 5.57 5.80 -4.52
CA PRO A 148 5.00 7.14 -4.69
C PRO A 148 4.12 7.29 -5.94
N ASP A 149 4.41 6.53 -6.99
CA ASP A 149 3.69 6.58 -8.25
C ASP A 149 2.54 5.55 -8.34
N THR A 150 2.37 4.73 -7.32
CA THR A 150 1.38 3.65 -7.28
C THR A 150 0.45 3.76 -6.07
N ILE A 151 0.86 3.24 -4.91
CA ILE A 151 -0.01 3.08 -3.73
C ILE A 151 -0.40 4.43 -3.12
N VAL A 152 0.52 5.39 -3.06
CA VAL A 152 0.27 6.73 -2.50
C VAL A 152 0.09 7.81 -3.57
N SER A 153 -0.18 7.42 -4.81
CA SER A 153 -0.52 8.34 -5.89
C SER A 153 -2.02 8.64 -5.94
N LEU A 154 -2.38 9.76 -6.55
CA LEU A 154 -3.77 10.11 -6.88
C LEU A 154 -3.90 10.30 -8.39
N GLY A 155 -4.86 9.60 -8.99
CA GLY A 155 -5.20 9.76 -10.40
C GLY A 155 -4.17 9.22 -11.42
N LYS A 156 -3.07 8.62 -11.00
CA LYS A 156 -2.13 7.96 -11.91
C LYS A 156 -2.66 6.57 -12.27
N SER A 157 -2.95 6.33 -13.54
CA SER A 157 -3.56 5.10 -13.99
C SER A 157 -2.53 4.14 -14.58
N ASN A 158 -1.85 3.40 -13.73
CA ASN A 158 -0.87 2.38 -14.14
C ASN A 158 -1.52 1.06 -14.58
N LYS A 159 -2.83 0.91 -14.37
CA LYS A 159 -3.58 -0.32 -14.62
C LYS A 159 -4.45 -0.30 -15.89
N LYS A 160 -4.60 0.86 -16.54
CA LYS A 160 -5.48 1.02 -17.72
C LYS A 160 -5.11 0.14 -18.92
N SER A 161 -3.83 -0.20 -19.04
CA SER A 161 -3.33 -1.03 -20.13
C SER A 161 -3.54 -2.53 -19.91
N ILE A 162 -4.00 -2.94 -18.71
CA ILE A 162 -4.17 -4.36 -18.36
C ILE A 162 -5.66 -4.71 -18.39
N PRO A 163 -6.13 -5.52 -19.36
CA PRO A 163 -7.56 -5.67 -19.61
C PRO A 163 -8.32 -6.43 -18.52
N PHE A 164 -7.67 -7.32 -17.78
CA PHE A 164 -8.29 -8.19 -16.78
C PHE A 164 -8.28 -7.63 -15.36
N LEU A 165 -7.85 -6.37 -15.13
CA LEU A 165 -7.87 -5.77 -13.80
C LEU A 165 -9.16 -4.98 -13.56
N GLN A 166 -9.60 -4.98 -12.29
CA GLN A 166 -10.77 -4.22 -11.84
C GLN A 166 -10.43 -2.79 -11.43
N GLY A 167 -9.27 -2.58 -10.81
CA GLY A 167 -8.82 -1.29 -10.30
C GLY A 167 -8.29 -0.33 -11.38
N GLN A 168 -9.10 0.01 -12.37
CA GLN A 168 -8.66 0.77 -13.56
C GLN A 168 -8.19 2.20 -13.27
N TYR A 169 -8.63 2.84 -12.19
CA TYR A 169 -8.43 4.28 -11.97
C TYR A 169 -7.40 4.64 -10.90
N ASN A 170 -6.83 3.67 -10.21
CA ASN A 170 -5.84 3.86 -9.11
C ASN A 170 -6.29 4.88 -8.04
N MET A 171 -7.59 5.04 -7.86
CA MET A 171 -8.19 6.03 -6.96
C MET A 171 -8.83 5.41 -5.74
N GLY A 172 -9.39 4.21 -5.85
CA GLY A 172 -10.14 3.58 -4.78
C GLY A 172 -9.32 3.26 -3.52
N GLY A 173 -8.04 2.97 -3.69
CA GLY A 173 -7.14 2.63 -2.59
C GLY A 173 -6.92 3.75 -1.56
N SER A 174 -7.02 5.02 -1.96
CA SER A 174 -6.87 6.17 -1.05
C SER A 174 -8.13 6.44 -0.22
N GLY A 175 -9.30 6.06 -0.74
CA GLY A 175 -10.60 6.35 -0.11
C GLY A 175 -10.81 5.69 1.26
N VAL A 176 -10.01 4.67 1.62
CA VAL A 176 -10.04 4.07 2.95
C VAL A 176 -9.53 5.03 4.03
N SER A 177 -8.65 5.97 3.68
CA SER A 177 -7.99 6.88 4.64
C SER A 177 -8.98 7.69 5.47
N LYS A 178 -10.10 8.12 4.88
CA LYS A 178 -11.12 8.91 5.60
C LYS A 178 -11.85 8.11 6.68
N PHE A 179 -11.86 6.79 6.58
CA PHE A 179 -12.49 5.89 7.56
C PHE A 179 -11.52 5.40 8.64
N CYS A 180 -10.22 5.64 8.46
CA CYS A 180 -9.21 5.37 9.46
C CYS A 180 -9.18 6.51 10.50
N LYS A 181 -8.99 6.17 11.77
CA LYS A 181 -8.80 7.17 12.81
C LYS A 181 -7.57 8.03 12.47
N ASP A 182 -7.72 9.35 12.46
CA ASP A 182 -6.69 10.33 12.09
C ASP A 182 -6.10 10.11 10.67
N GLY A 183 -6.82 9.38 9.83
CA GLY A 183 -6.36 8.99 8.48
C GLY A 183 -5.16 8.04 8.46
N LEU A 184 -4.81 7.46 9.64
CA LEU A 184 -3.57 6.71 9.80
C LEU A 184 -3.62 5.34 9.12
N GLN A 185 -2.60 5.07 8.30
CA GLN A 185 -2.34 3.76 7.70
C GLN A 185 -0.83 3.49 7.71
N LEU A 186 -0.43 2.31 8.14
CA LEU A 186 0.91 1.77 7.88
C LEU A 186 0.86 0.94 6.60
N ILE A 187 1.65 1.32 5.61
CA ILE A 187 1.78 0.62 4.33
C ILE A 187 3.16 0.00 4.26
N VAL A 188 3.21 -1.31 4.00
CA VAL A 188 4.45 -2.08 3.89
C VAL A 188 4.42 -2.85 2.58
N THR A 189 5.53 -2.87 1.85
CA THR A 189 5.61 -3.59 0.57
C THR A 189 7.04 -4.01 0.26
N LYS A 190 7.18 -5.09 -0.50
CA LYS A 190 8.43 -5.55 -1.09
C LYS A 190 8.12 -6.05 -2.49
N LYS A 191 8.94 -5.70 -3.48
CA LYS A 191 8.76 -6.23 -4.83
C LYS A 191 8.90 -7.75 -4.80
N ASN A 192 8.00 -8.46 -5.49
CA ASN A 192 8.08 -9.91 -5.55
C ASN A 192 9.44 -10.34 -6.16
N PRO A 193 10.17 -11.27 -5.54
CA PRO A 193 11.50 -11.71 -6.01
C PRO A 193 11.54 -12.14 -7.48
N TYR A 194 10.43 -12.65 -8.00
CA TYR A 194 10.31 -13.02 -9.41
C TYR A 194 10.66 -11.87 -10.38
N PHE A 195 10.47 -10.60 -9.98
CA PHE A 195 10.72 -9.43 -10.83
C PHE A 195 12.08 -8.74 -10.58
N VAL A 196 12.90 -9.23 -9.66
CA VAL A 196 14.07 -8.49 -9.19
C VAL A 196 15.38 -8.91 -9.85
N ASN A 197 15.42 -10.06 -10.53
CA ASN A 197 16.59 -10.56 -11.29
C ASN A 197 17.92 -10.43 -10.52
N GLY A 198 17.96 -10.87 -9.25
CA GLY A 198 19.18 -10.89 -8.43
C GLY A 198 19.64 -9.51 -7.91
N LYS A 199 18.91 -8.44 -8.14
CA LYS A 199 19.20 -7.12 -7.56
C LYS A 199 18.74 -7.05 -6.10
N GLU A 200 19.32 -6.12 -5.37
CA GLU A 200 18.87 -5.82 -4.01
C GLU A 200 17.36 -5.48 -4.00
N ASN A 201 16.63 -6.11 -3.10
CA ASN A 201 15.17 -6.01 -3.00
C ASN A 201 14.75 -5.60 -1.58
N PRO A 202 14.80 -4.32 -1.27
CA PRO A 202 14.44 -3.85 0.06
C PRO A 202 12.93 -3.90 0.31
N TRP A 203 12.56 -4.08 1.58
CA TRP A 203 11.26 -3.73 2.09
C TRP A 203 11.10 -2.21 2.09
N SER A 204 9.92 -1.73 1.74
CA SER A 204 9.56 -0.32 1.80
C SER A 204 8.37 -0.14 2.72
N PHE A 205 8.35 0.95 3.47
CA PHE A 205 7.19 1.28 4.29
C PHE A 205 6.95 2.78 4.34
N THR A 206 5.74 3.16 4.62
CA THR A 206 5.33 4.52 4.89
C THR A 206 4.13 4.56 5.81
N VAL A 207 3.93 5.67 6.49
CA VAL A 207 2.73 5.97 7.26
C VAL A 207 1.97 7.07 6.53
N VAL A 208 0.71 6.86 6.23
CA VAL A 208 -0.21 7.92 5.78
C VAL A 208 -0.88 8.53 7.00
N ARG A 209 -1.05 9.85 7.01
CA ARG A 209 -1.82 10.57 8.02
C ARG A 209 -2.67 11.68 7.41
N ARG A 210 -3.75 12.03 8.09
CA ARG A 210 -4.48 13.27 7.87
C ARG A 210 -3.86 14.36 8.74
N ASN A 211 -3.71 15.54 8.17
CA ASN A 211 -3.38 16.75 8.90
C ASN A 211 -4.65 17.58 9.02
N ASP A 212 -5.00 17.96 10.24
CA ASP A 212 -6.14 18.82 10.51
C ASP A 212 -5.74 20.31 10.44
N PRO A 213 -6.69 21.23 10.25
CA PRO A 213 -6.41 22.67 10.21
C PRO A 213 -5.59 23.13 11.42
N ASP A 214 -4.60 23.96 11.18
CA ASP A 214 -3.76 24.55 12.22
C ASP A 214 -3.63 26.07 12.01
N ASP A 215 -4.32 26.84 12.81
CA ASP A 215 -4.30 28.30 12.74
C ASP A 215 -2.89 28.89 12.95
N LYS A 216 -2.04 28.22 13.75
CA LYS A 216 -0.66 28.67 13.98
C LYS A 216 0.23 28.51 12.73
N LYS A 217 -0.13 27.59 11.86
CA LYS A 217 0.54 27.36 10.57
C LYS A 217 -0.20 28.03 9.41
N HIS A 218 -1.27 28.77 9.66
CA HIS A 218 -2.15 29.34 8.63
C HIS A 218 -2.77 28.28 7.69
N GLU A 219 -2.92 27.06 8.18
CA GLU A 219 -3.54 25.95 7.44
C GLU A 219 -5.04 25.94 7.74
N ARG A 220 -5.88 26.17 6.71
CA ARG A 220 -7.34 26.24 6.85
C ARG A 220 -8.06 24.96 6.51
N ASN A 221 -7.41 24.07 5.76
CA ASN A 221 -8.00 22.86 5.21
C ASN A 221 -7.30 21.60 5.73
N GLN A 222 -8.04 20.50 5.80
CA GLN A 222 -7.46 19.18 5.98
C GLN A 222 -6.69 18.76 4.74
N TYR A 223 -5.62 17.98 4.92
CA TYR A 223 -4.89 17.37 3.83
C TYR A 223 -4.22 16.07 4.30
N TYR A 224 -3.86 15.21 3.36
CA TYR A 224 -3.18 13.94 3.63
C TYR A 224 -1.72 14.03 3.23
N THR A 225 -0.86 13.43 4.06
CA THR A 225 0.56 13.27 3.79
C THR A 225 1.00 11.83 4.04
N TYR A 226 2.15 11.48 3.50
CA TYR A 226 2.80 10.20 3.80
C TYR A 226 4.26 10.42 4.21
N LEU A 227 4.76 9.52 5.06
CA LEU A 227 6.12 9.58 5.59
C LEU A 227 7.13 9.28 4.47
N ALA A 228 7.86 10.29 4.05
CA ALA A 228 8.88 10.21 3.02
C ALA A 228 9.91 11.31 3.26
N PRO A 229 10.92 11.06 4.11
CA PRO A 229 11.94 12.05 4.47
C PRO A 229 12.57 12.69 3.26
N ILE A 230 12.70 14.02 3.26
CA ILE A 230 13.31 14.76 2.17
C ILE A 230 14.81 14.44 2.10
N ASP A 231 15.24 14.05 0.93
CA ASP A 231 16.68 13.91 0.61
C ASP A 231 17.20 15.26 0.10
N PHE A 232 17.89 16.00 0.98
CA PHE A 232 18.42 17.31 0.67
C PHE A 232 19.56 17.29 -0.37
N GLU A 233 20.17 16.13 -0.61
CA GLU A 233 21.24 15.96 -1.58
C GLU A 233 20.71 15.78 -3.02
N LYS A 234 19.48 15.33 -3.18
CA LYS A 234 18.85 15.10 -4.48
C LYS A 234 18.13 16.33 -5.02
N LYS A 235 18.26 16.56 -6.32
CA LYS A 235 17.48 17.58 -7.06
C LYS A 235 16.57 16.85 -8.09
N PRO A 236 15.25 17.11 -8.12
CA PRO A 236 14.48 17.94 -7.17
C PRO A 236 14.41 17.28 -5.78
N LYS A 237 14.33 18.08 -4.73
CA LYS A 237 14.23 17.65 -3.33
C LYS A 237 12.91 16.91 -3.09
N LYS A 238 12.82 15.64 -3.52
CA LYS A 238 11.66 14.79 -3.30
C LYS A 238 12.04 13.73 -2.27
N GLY A 239 11.27 13.64 -1.22
CA GLY A 239 11.42 12.60 -0.21
C GLY A 239 11.14 11.21 -0.79
N GLY A 240 12.01 10.26 -0.50
CA GLY A 240 11.80 8.84 -0.79
C GLY A 240 11.16 8.13 0.40
N VAL A 241 10.39 7.09 0.14
CA VAL A 241 9.86 6.25 1.22
C VAL A 241 10.98 5.51 1.94
N LEU A 242 10.78 5.26 3.24
CA LEU A 242 11.72 4.53 4.06
C LEU A 242 11.83 3.08 3.59
N ASN A 243 13.03 2.54 3.64
CA ASN A 243 13.28 1.15 3.23
C ASN A 243 14.40 0.52 4.05
N PHE A 244 14.47 -0.81 4.04
CA PHE A 244 15.50 -1.61 4.69
C PHE A 244 15.63 -2.99 4.01
N VAL A 245 16.79 -3.62 4.12
CA VAL A 245 17.05 -4.95 3.58
C VAL A 245 16.90 -5.99 4.68
N LYS A 246 16.00 -6.94 4.49
CA LYS A 246 15.80 -8.13 5.31
C LYS A 246 15.17 -9.22 4.45
N ASP A 247 15.52 -10.46 4.71
CA ASP A 247 14.99 -11.61 3.97
C ASP A 247 13.53 -11.84 4.31
N GLU A 248 13.19 -11.90 5.60
CA GLU A 248 11.83 -12.13 6.08
C GLU A 248 11.44 -11.11 7.17
N LEU A 249 10.14 -10.84 7.25
CA LEU A 249 9.55 -10.11 8.37
C LEU A 249 8.94 -11.10 9.36
N PRO A 250 9.25 -10.99 10.67
CA PRO A 250 8.85 -11.99 11.68
C PRO A 250 7.34 -12.08 11.94
N LEU A 251 6.57 -11.10 11.46
CA LEU A 251 5.13 -10.98 11.76
C LEU A 251 4.20 -11.20 10.55
N ILE A 252 4.74 -11.59 9.40
CA ILE A 252 3.91 -12.01 8.28
C ILE A 252 3.55 -13.48 8.48
N PRO A 253 2.26 -13.86 8.47
CA PRO A 253 1.85 -15.27 8.61
C PRO A 253 2.54 -16.14 7.55
N LYS A 254 3.19 -17.21 8.02
CA LYS A 254 3.83 -18.21 7.14
C LYS A 254 2.81 -19.16 6.57
#